data_cf802e008cd67596c53a02ce7ad48180
#
_entry.id   cf802e008cd67596c53a02ce7ad48180
#
_cell.length_a   1.000
_cell.length_b   1.000
_cell.length_c   1.000
_cell.angle_alpha   90.00
_cell.angle_beta   90.00
_cell.angle_gamma   90.00
#
_symmetry.space_group_name_H-M   'P 1'
#
loop_
_entity.id
_entity.type
_entity.pdbx_description
1 polymer ?
#
loop_
_entity_poly.entity_id
_entity_poly.type
_entity_poly.pdbx_seq_one_letter_code
_entity_poly.pdbx_strand_id
1 'polypeptide(L)'
;NYALPGCRARHNAAYWSGDEYLGIGPAAHSFNGKSRRWAAASIDGYLAGAGTEAIYEQERLTERDRYNEYLMTRLRTAEGLELAAVETRFGKERAERLLRQAEPFMGIGELCFAAGRLAIPAEKFLVSDAVIGALFEADD
;
A
#
# COMPACT_ATOMS: atom_id res chain seq x y z
N ASN A 1 -4.78 0.32 -11.87
CA ASN A 1 -6.07 0.22 -12.53
C ASN A 1 -6.63 1.62 -12.84
N TYR A 2 -7.00 1.83 -14.09
CA TYR A 2 -7.55 3.10 -14.56
C TYR A 2 -9.05 2.98 -14.74
N ALA A 3 -9.78 4.04 -14.43
CA ALA A 3 -11.22 4.13 -14.61
C ALA A 3 -11.62 5.55 -15.00
N LEU A 4 -12.66 5.68 -15.77
CA LEU A 4 -13.28 6.96 -16.03
C LEU A 4 -13.88 7.56 -14.73
N PRO A 5 -13.99 8.89 -14.63
CA PRO A 5 -14.64 9.53 -13.49
C PRO A 5 -16.03 8.91 -13.23
N GLY A 6 -16.32 8.57 -11.97
CA GLY A 6 -17.55 7.90 -11.56
C GLY A 6 -17.64 6.38 -11.84
N CYS A 7 -16.67 5.79 -12.55
CA CYS A 7 -16.65 4.37 -12.92
C CYS A 7 -15.66 3.52 -12.12
N ARG A 8 -15.16 4.00 -10.99
CA ARG A 8 -14.22 3.25 -10.15
C ARG A 8 -14.87 2.01 -9.54
N ALA A 9 -14.19 0.85 -9.67
CA ALA A 9 -14.61 -0.38 -9.02
C ALA A 9 -14.37 -0.27 -7.50
N ARG A 10 -15.45 -0.28 -6.72
CA ARG A 10 -15.39 -0.12 -5.26
C ARG A 10 -14.55 -1.20 -4.59
N HIS A 11 -14.72 -2.45 -5.01
CA HIS A 11 -13.95 -3.58 -4.50
C HIS A 11 -12.44 -3.42 -4.75
N ASN A 12 -12.05 -3.02 -5.95
CA ASN A 12 -10.66 -2.78 -6.28
C ASN A 12 -10.08 -1.59 -5.49
N ALA A 13 -10.86 -0.51 -5.32
CA ALA A 13 -10.44 0.65 -4.55
C ALA A 13 -10.17 0.32 -3.07
N ALA A 14 -10.88 -0.66 -2.49
CA ALA A 14 -10.69 -1.10 -1.12
C ALA A 14 -9.27 -1.66 -0.85
N TYR A 15 -8.65 -2.35 -1.81
CA TYR A 15 -7.25 -2.79 -1.68
C TYR A 15 -6.25 -1.62 -1.58
N TRP A 16 -6.53 -0.53 -2.28
CA TRP A 16 -5.69 0.67 -2.27
C TRP A 16 -5.93 1.57 -1.06
N SER A 17 -7.10 1.46 -0.41
CA SER A 17 -7.38 2.16 0.86
C SER A 17 -6.76 1.47 2.07
N GLY A 18 -6.32 0.22 1.94
CA GLY A 18 -5.77 -0.59 3.04
C GLY A 18 -6.85 -1.17 3.94
N ASP A 19 -8.04 -1.41 3.39
CA ASP A 19 -9.14 -2.05 4.11
C ASP A 19 -8.82 -3.52 4.42
N GLU A 20 -9.36 -4.01 5.52
CA GLU A 20 -9.28 -5.43 5.88
C GLU A 20 -10.09 -6.26 4.88
N TYR A 21 -9.58 -7.44 4.56
CA TYR A 21 -10.28 -8.38 3.66
C TYR A 21 -10.02 -9.82 4.02
N LEU A 22 -10.99 -10.66 3.71
CA LEU A 22 -10.94 -12.13 3.87
C LEU A 22 -10.87 -12.78 2.48
N GLY A 23 -9.80 -13.53 2.23
CA GLY A 23 -9.64 -14.36 1.05
C GLY A 23 -10.24 -15.75 1.28
N ILE A 24 -10.96 -16.27 0.28
CA ILE A 24 -11.58 -17.58 0.28
C ILE A 24 -11.06 -18.36 -0.92
N GLY A 25 -10.51 -19.54 -0.68
CA GLY A 25 -10.01 -20.44 -1.72
C GLY A 25 -8.50 -20.66 -1.66
N PRO A 26 -7.96 -21.58 -2.52
CA PRO A 26 -6.53 -21.84 -2.64
C PRO A 26 -5.79 -20.57 -3.04
N ALA A 27 -4.60 -20.36 -2.47
CA ALA A 27 -3.77 -19.17 -2.65
C ALA A 27 -4.42 -17.83 -2.29
N ALA A 28 -5.64 -17.83 -1.74
CA ALA A 28 -6.32 -16.59 -1.39
C ALA A 28 -5.65 -15.90 -0.19
N HIS A 29 -5.44 -14.61 -0.30
CA HIS A 29 -4.87 -13.77 0.73
C HIS A 29 -5.95 -13.12 1.59
N SER A 30 -5.65 -12.98 2.87
CA SER A 30 -6.45 -12.20 3.84
C SER A 30 -5.56 -11.19 4.54
N PHE A 31 -6.12 -10.06 4.91
CA PHE A 31 -5.42 -8.99 5.62
C PHE A 31 -6.30 -8.43 6.74
N ASN A 32 -5.74 -8.28 7.95
CA ASN A 32 -6.44 -7.79 9.14
C ASN A 32 -5.84 -6.48 9.71
N GLY A 33 -5.21 -5.69 8.85
CA GLY A 33 -4.56 -4.43 9.25
C GLY A 33 -3.18 -4.60 9.90
N LYS A 34 -2.79 -5.79 10.35
CA LYS A 34 -1.52 -6.07 11.05
C LYS A 34 -0.74 -7.23 10.49
N SER A 35 -1.43 -8.21 9.96
CA SER A 35 -0.85 -9.41 9.38
C SER A 35 -1.55 -9.77 8.09
N ARG A 36 -0.81 -10.42 7.22
CA ARG A 36 -1.31 -11.02 5.99
C ARG A 36 -1.19 -12.53 6.13
N ARG A 37 -2.21 -13.28 5.70
CA ARG A 37 -2.15 -14.71 5.60
C ARG A 37 -2.66 -15.16 4.23
N TRP A 38 -2.21 -16.29 3.77
CA TRP A 38 -2.66 -16.91 2.51
C TRP A 38 -2.81 -18.40 2.67
N ALA A 39 -3.77 -18.96 1.95
CA ALA A 39 -3.99 -20.38 1.92
C ALA A 39 -2.99 -21.06 0.97
N ALA A 40 -2.70 -22.34 1.20
CA ALA A 40 -1.91 -23.17 0.30
C ALA A 40 -2.44 -23.08 -1.15
N ALA A 41 -1.53 -23.00 -2.12
CA ALA A 41 -1.90 -22.87 -3.53
C ALA A 41 -2.47 -24.15 -4.15
N SER A 42 -2.31 -25.32 -3.48
CA SER A 42 -2.85 -26.61 -3.92
C SER A 42 -4.33 -26.72 -3.62
N ILE A 43 -5.15 -27.05 -4.63
CA ILE A 43 -6.58 -27.30 -4.48
C ILE A 43 -6.82 -28.50 -3.54
N ASP A 44 -6.10 -29.60 -3.74
CA ASP A 44 -6.24 -30.81 -2.91
C ASP A 44 -5.82 -30.53 -1.45
N GLY A 45 -4.72 -29.79 -1.26
CA GLY A 45 -4.27 -29.35 0.06
C GLY A 45 -5.30 -28.45 0.73
N TYR A 46 -5.89 -27.53 0.00
CA TYR A 46 -6.94 -26.65 0.51
C TYR A 46 -8.19 -27.42 0.93
N LEU A 47 -8.66 -28.34 0.09
CA LEU A 47 -9.84 -29.16 0.39
C LEU A 47 -9.61 -30.09 1.57
N ALA A 48 -8.42 -30.69 1.67
CA ALA A 48 -8.09 -31.63 2.76
C ALA A 48 -7.96 -30.91 4.12
N GLY A 49 -7.52 -29.64 4.12
CA GLY A 49 -7.27 -28.85 5.34
C GLY A 49 -8.24 -27.71 5.57
N ALA A 50 -9.33 -27.60 4.79
CA ALA A 50 -10.28 -26.49 4.90
C ALA A 50 -10.87 -26.41 6.33
N GLY A 51 -10.82 -25.21 6.91
CA GLY A 51 -11.26 -24.97 8.27
C GLY A 51 -10.21 -25.22 9.36
N THR A 52 -8.98 -25.61 8.98
CA THR A 52 -7.84 -25.74 9.90
C THR A 52 -6.79 -24.66 9.65
N GLU A 53 -5.98 -24.35 10.65
CA GLU A 53 -4.85 -23.40 10.50
C GLU A 53 -3.68 -24.01 9.69
N ALA A 54 -3.65 -25.32 9.49
CA ALA A 54 -2.54 -26.04 8.86
C ALA A 54 -2.29 -25.66 7.39
N ILE A 55 -3.31 -25.12 6.71
CA ILE A 55 -3.20 -24.72 5.30
C ILE A 55 -2.82 -23.25 5.10
N TYR A 56 -2.68 -22.49 6.18
CA TYR A 56 -2.39 -21.06 6.11
C TYR A 56 -0.94 -20.78 6.47
N GLU A 57 -0.31 -19.95 5.65
CA GLU A 57 0.92 -19.25 5.98
C GLU A 57 0.57 -17.82 6.41
N GLN A 58 1.36 -17.27 7.33
CA GLN A 58 1.12 -15.94 7.87
C GLN A 58 2.41 -15.14 7.95
N GLU A 59 2.33 -13.89 7.54
CA GLU A 59 3.37 -12.89 7.70
C GLU A 59 2.87 -11.79 8.65
N ARG A 60 3.68 -11.44 9.64
CA ARG A 60 3.41 -10.32 10.53
C ARG A 60 4.17 -9.11 10.01
N LEU A 61 3.43 -8.11 9.54
CA LEU A 61 4.02 -6.89 9.02
C LEU A 61 4.63 -6.05 10.16
N THR A 62 5.87 -5.65 9.99
CA THR A 62 6.52 -4.67 10.87
C THR A 62 5.88 -3.30 10.70
N GLU A 63 6.17 -2.36 11.59
CA GLU A 63 5.70 -0.98 11.44
C GLU A 63 6.27 -0.31 10.19
N ARG A 64 7.54 -0.62 9.86
CA ARG A 64 8.20 -0.20 8.62
C ARG A 64 7.49 -0.76 7.39
N ASP A 65 7.19 -2.07 7.37
CA ASP A 65 6.51 -2.70 6.23
C ASP A 65 5.16 -2.05 5.99
N ARG A 66 4.39 -1.80 7.05
CA ARG A 66 3.11 -1.09 6.96
C ARG A 66 3.25 0.35 6.45
N TYR A 67 4.32 1.04 6.88
CA TYR A 67 4.62 2.38 6.40
C TYR A 67 4.97 2.36 4.90
N ASN A 68 5.88 1.49 4.47
CA ASN A 68 6.29 1.37 3.07
C ASN A 68 5.12 0.94 2.16
N GLU A 69 4.30 -0.02 2.60
CA GLU A 69 3.08 -0.40 1.87
C GLU A 69 2.07 0.75 1.78
N TYR A 70 1.95 1.55 2.83
CA TYR A 70 1.07 2.72 2.82
C TYR A 70 1.55 3.76 1.80
N LEU A 71 2.84 4.07 1.75
CA LEU A 71 3.43 4.95 0.72
C LEU A 71 3.13 4.40 -0.68
N MET A 72 3.43 3.11 -0.90
CA MET A 72 3.26 2.45 -2.19
C MET A 72 1.81 2.49 -2.67
N THR A 73 0.87 2.18 -1.81
CA THR A 73 -0.54 2.12 -2.20
C THR A 73 -1.13 3.50 -2.42
N ARG A 74 -0.81 4.47 -1.57
CA ARG A 74 -1.39 5.82 -1.67
C ARG A 74 -0.80 6.65 -2.79
N LEU A 75 0.51 6.59 -3.02
CA LEU A 75 1.16 7.34 -4.11
C LEU A 75 0.84 6.79 -5.51
N ARG A 76 0.28 5.59 -5.61
CA ARG A 76 -0.24 5.03 -6.87
C ARG A 76 -1.69 5.43 -7.17
N THR A 77 -2.32 6.19 -6.29
CA THR A 77 -3.66 6.72 -6.51
C THR A 77 -3.62 8.17 -6.99
N ALA A 78 -4.64 8.58 -7.74
CA ALA A 78 -4.76 9.96 -8.20
C ALA A 78 -4.91 10.97 -7.05
N GLU A 79 -5.48 10.54 -5.93
CA GLU A 79 -5.65 11.35 -4.71
C GLU A 79 -4.34 11.56 -3.96
N GLY A 80 -3.37 10.68 -4.18
CA GLY A 80 -2.10 10.71 -3.49
C GLY A 80 -2.19 10.39 -1.99
N LEU A 81 -1.14 10.76 -1.27
CA LEU A 81 -0.94 10.50 0.14
C LEU A 81 -1.19 11.77 0.95
N GLU A 82 -2.04 11.67 1.96
CA GLU A 82 -2.30 12.76 2.91
C GLU A 82 -1.27 12.76 4.04
N LEU A 83 -0.54 13.85 4.20
CA LEU A 83 0.55 13.94 5.19
C LEU A 83 0.05 13.82 6.63
N ALA A 84 -1.11 14.40 6.95
CA ALA A 84 -1.72 14.29 8.27
C ALA A 84 -2.08 12.84 8.63
N ALA A 85 -2.45 12.03 7.65
CA ALA A 85 -2.70 10.61 7.86
C ALA A 85 -1.40 9.82 8.12
N VAL A 86 -0.29 10.21 7.52
CA VAL A 86 1.04 9.64 7.84
C VAL A 86 1.43 9.99 9.28
N GLU A 87 1.29 11.26 9.67
CA GLU A 87 1.60 11.70 11.03
C GLU A 87 0.76 10.96 12.08
N THR A 88 -0.54 10.82 11.84
CA THR A 88 -1.46 10.13 12.75
C THR A 88 -1.15 8.64 12.88
N ARG A 89 -0.80 7.96 11.78
CA ARG A 89 -0.60 6.51 11.74
C ARG A 89 0.81 6.06 12.12
N PHE A 90 1.82 6.84 11.75
CA PHE A 90 3.22 6.44 11.79
C PHE A 90 4.12 7.42 12.55
N GLY A 91 3.56 8.50 13.03
CA GLY A 91 4.26 9.51 13.83
C GLY A 91 4.82 10.68 13.03
N LYS A 92 5.04 11.77 13.75
CA LYS A 92 5.50 13.06 13.19
C LYS A 92 6.88 12.95 12.53
N GLU A 93 7.78 12.20 13.12
CA GLU A 93 9.15 12.03 12.61
C GLU A 93 9.17 11.43 11.20
N ARG A 94 8.36 10.39 10.95
CA ARG A 94 8.23 9.80 9.61
C ARG A 94 7.60 10.75 8.60
N ALA A 95 6.61 11.55 9.01
CA ALA A 95 6.00 12.56 8.15
C ALA A 95 7.00 13.65 7.76
N GLU A 96 7.80 14.16 8.69
CA GLU A 96 8.86 15.14 8.43
C GLU A 96 9.97 14.57 7.55
N ARG A 97 10.39 13.32 7.80
CA ARG A 97 11.37 12.63 6.96
C ARG A 97 10.86 12.47 5.53
N LEU A 98 9.61 12.03 5.37
CA LEU A 98 8.98 11.88 4.05
C LEU A 98 9.01 13.19 3.26
N LEU A 99 8.68 14.31 3.86
CA LEU A 99 8.75 15.60 3.18
C LEU A 99 10.17 15.95 2.73
N ARG A 100 11.16 15.77 3.59
CA ARG A 100 12.58 16.00 3.21
C ARG A 100 13.03 15.11 2.06
N GLN A 101 12.63 13.84 2.07
CA GLN A 101 12.95 12.90 0.99
C GLN A 101 12.21 13.24 -0.32
N ALA A 102 11.02 13.83 -0.23
CA ALA A 102 10.23 14.24 -1.39
C ALA A 102 10.72 15.53 -2.07
N GLU A 103 11.43 16.42 -1.36
CA GLU A 103 11.89 17.71 -1.89
C GLU A 103 12.62 17.62 -3.24
N PRO A 104 13.60 16.73 -3.46
CA PRO A 104 14.28 16.62 -4.74
C PRO A 104 13.33 16.26 -5.89
N PHE A 105 12.38 15.39 -5.64
CA PHE A 105 11.40 14.94 -6.63
C PHE A 105 10.36 16.03 -6.93
N MET A 106 10.00 16.84 -5.95
CA MET A 106 9.18 18.04 -6.17
C MET A 106 9.91 19.07 -7.03
N GLY A 107 11.21 19.24 -6.82
CA GLY A 107 12.05 20.16 -7.60
C GLY A 107 12.11 19.83 -9.10
N ILE A 108 12.00 18.57 -9.47
CA ILE A 108 12.00 18.10 -10.86
C ILE A 108 10.60 17.76 -11.40
N GLY A 109 9.55 18.01 -10.62
CA GLY A 109 8.17 17.80 -11.04
C GLY A 109 7.69 16.35 -11.09
N GLU A 110 8.39 15.42 -10.43
CA GLU A 110 7.98 14.01 -10.31
C GLU A 110 7.02 13.77 -9.13
N LEU A 111 7.03 14.68 -8.15
CA LEU A 111 6.07 14.77 -7.07
C LEU A 111 5.49 16.19 -7.02
N CYS A 112 4.26 16.31 -6.54
CA CYS A 112 3.67 17.59 -6.17
C CYS A 112 3.11 17.50 -4.74
N PHE A 113 3.24 18.63 -4.01
CA PHE A 113 2.64 18.76 -2.68
C PHE A 113 1.64 19.91 -2.72
N ALA A 114 0.38 19.62 -2.56
CA ALA A 114 -0.70 20.59 -2.57
C ALA A 114 -1.81 20.18 -1.61
N ALA A 115 -2.39 21.17 -0.91
CA ALA A 115 -3.49 20.94 0.04
C ALA A 115 -3.20 19.82 1.07
N GLY A 116 -1.96 19.73 1.55
CA GLY A 116 -1.53 18.72 2.52
C GLY A 116 -1.36 17.30 1.95
N ARG A 117 -1.39 17.15 0.62
CA ARG A 117 -1.25 15.88 -0.09
C ARG A 117 -0.01 15.84 -0.96
N LEU A 118 0.68 14.71 -0.91
CA LEU A 118 1.79 14.38 -1.79
C LEU A 118 1.28 13.43 -2.87
N ALA A 119 1.46 13.79 -4.14
CA ALA A 119 0.96 13.01 -5.27
C ALA A 119 1.98 12.96 -6.42
N ILE A 120 1.93 11.89 -7.21
CA ILE A 120 2.68 11.77 -8.45
C ILE A 120 1.77 12.25 -9.58
N PRO A 121 2.19 13.27 -10.38
CA PRO A 121 1.44 13.71 -11.54
C PRO A 121 1.19 12.57 -12.54
N ALA A 122 0.03 12.56 -13.18
CA ALA A 122 -0.37 11.45 -14.06
C ALA A 122 0.64 11.18 -15.20
N GLU A 123 1.24 12.24 -15.75
CA GLU A 123 2.28 12.16 -16.78
C GLU A 123 3.61 11.57 -16.29
N LYS A 124 3.80 11.47 -14.97
CA LYS A 124 4.99 10.89 -14.32
C LYS A 124 4.78 9.47 -13.79
N PHE A 125 3.63 8.86 -14.02
CA PHE A 125 3.34 7.51 -13.53
C PHE A 125 4.31 6.42 -14.04
N LEU A 126 4.95 6.62 -15.19
CA LEU A 126 5.95 5.69 -15.72
C LEU A 126 7.21 5.56 -14.84
N VAL A 127 7.55 6.60 -14.08
CA VAL A 127 8.68 6.60 -13.13
C VAL A 127 8.25 6.44 -11.67
N SER A 128 6.97 6.21 -11.42
CA SER A 128 6.39 6.15 -10.07
C SER A 128 7.08 5.14 -9.17
N ASP A 129 7.45 3.97 -9.67
CA ASP A 129 8.10 2.93 -8.87
C ASP A 129 9.48 3.37 -8.35
N ALA A 130 10.24 4.10 -9.16
CA ALA A 130 11.54 4.66 -8.75
C ALA A 130 11.37 5.74 -7.69
N VAL A 131 10.41 6.65 -7.87
CA VAL A 131 10.09 7.71 -6.92
C VAL A 131 9.62 7.12 -5.60
N ILE A 132 8.65 6.20 -5.62
CA ILE A 132 8.10 5.56 -4.43
C ILE A 132 9.19 4.78 -3.68
N GLY A 133 10.01 4.01 -4.41
CA GLY A 133 11.11 3.23 -3.82
C GLY A 133 12.14 4.11 -3.09
N ALA A 134 12.42 5.30 -3.62
CA ALA A 134 13.32 6.26 -2.98
C ALA A 134 12.77 6.89 -1.69
N LEU A 135 11.46 6.83 -1.48
CA LEU A 135 10.79 7.31 -0.27
C LEU A 135 10.64 6.23 0.82
N PHE A 136 10.97 4.98 0.52
CA PHE A 136 10.87 3.89 1.48
C PHE A 136 11.83 4.05 2.66
N GLU A 137 11.43 3.53 3.80
CA GLU A 137 12.29 3.30 4.94
C GLU A 137 13.10 2.03 4.68
N ALA A 138 14.44 2.18 4.56
CA ALA A 138 15.36 1.06 4.31
C ALA A 138 15.57 0.20 5.57
N ASP A 139 16.10 -1.01 5.39
CA ASP A 139 16.66 -1.80 6.48
C ASP A 139 17.91 -1.08 7.05
N ASP A 140 18.00 -1.01 8.37
CA ASP A 140 19.23 -0.60 9.06
C ASP A 140 20.30 -1.70 8.98
#